data_d9e7e29e8e19fbcbe74a3e5a5db31741
#
_entry.id   d9e7e29e8e19fbcbe74a3e5a5db31741
#
_cell.length_a   1.000
_cell.length_b   1.000
_cell.length_c   1.000
_cell.angle_alpha   90.00
_cell.angle_beta   90.00
_cell.angle_gamma   90.00
#
_symmetry.space_group_name_H-M   'P 1'
#
loop_
_entity.id
_entity.type
_entity.pdbx_description
1 polymer ?
#
loop_
_entity_poly.entity_id
_entity_poly.type
_entity_poly.pdbx_seq_one_letter_code
_entity_poly.pdbx_strand_id
1 'polypeptide(L)'
;IIVILGLGLHLFNFWANMQLPEVLHKLGMHVEPAVMENVANGSGYIAKTFTCPVYAALYVVWLAALWFHLTHGFWSAMQTLGINNKVWFCRWKAIGNVVVTLIILGFLAVVVAGFFGLGALGTIECAGACC
;
A
#
# COMPACT_ATOMS: atom_id res chain seq x y z
N ILE A 1 -8.41 -4.28 13.95
CA ILE A 1 -9.41 -4.66 12.93
C ILE A 1 -9.15 -3.88 11.64
N ILE A 2 -9.12 -2.53 11.63
CA ILE A 2 -8.92 -1.71 10.42
C ILE A 2 -7.63 -2.07 9.67
N VAL A 3 -6.53 -2.31 10.37
CA VAL A 3 -5.24 -2.71 9.78
C VAL A 3 -5.36 -4.05 9.06
N ILE A 4 -6.03 -5.03 9.66
CA ILE A 4 -6.23 -6.37 9.08
C ILE A 4 -7.15 -6.30 7.86
N LEU A 5 -8.25 -5.54 7.95
CA LEU A 5 -9.17 -5.35 6.83
C LEU A 5 -8.49 -4.65 5.66
N GLY A 6 -7.71 -3.60 5.93
CA GLY A 6 -6.95 -2.90 4.89
C GLY A 6 -5.85 -3.76 4.27
N LEU A 7 -5.17 -4.61 5.08
CA LEU A 7 -4.21 -5.59 4.58
C LEU A 7 -4.90 -6.61 3.66
N GLY A 8 -6.09 -7.10 4.05
CA GLY A 8 -6.89 -8.00 3.22
C GLY A 8 -7.28 -7.35 1.89
N LEU A 9 -7.73 -6.09 1.92
CA LEU A 9 -8.05 -5.32 0.73
C LEU A 9 -6.81 -5.12 -0.16
N HIS A 10 -5.66 -4.79 0.43
CA HIS A 10 -4.39 -4.64 -0.28
C HIS A 10 -3.95 -5.95 -0.95
N LEU A 11 -3.98 -7.05 -0.22
CA LEU A 11 -3.66 -8.37 -0.77
C LEU A 11 -4.62 -8.77 -1.88
N PHE A 12 -5.91 -8.53 -1.72
CA PHE A 12 -6.88 -8.83 -2.76
C PHE A 12 -6.67 -7.98 -4.01
N ASN A 13 -6.50 -6.67 -3.86
CA ASN A 13 -6.36 -5.77 -5.00
C ASN A 13 -5.02 -5.94 -5.74
N PHE A 14 -3.93 -6.13 -5.01
CA PHE A 14 -2.60 -6.15 -5.63
C PHE A 14 -2.03 -7.55 -5.73
N TRP A 15 -2.00 -8.32 -4.65
CA TRP A 15 -1.39 -9.64 -4.68
C TRP A 15 -2.22 -10.63 -5.52
N ALA A 16 -3.54 -10.70 -5.28
CA ALA A 16 -4.40 -11.63 -6.01
C ALA A 16 -4.57 -11.27 -7.49
N ASN A 17 -4.52 -9.99 -7.84
CA ASN A 17 -4.70 -9.55 -9.23
C ASN A 17 -3.38 -9.38 -10.00
N MET A 18 -2.23 -9.34 -9.32
CA MET A 18 -0.93 -9.16 -9.98
C MET A 18 -0.01 -10.36 -9.76
N GLN A 19 0.22 -10.78 -8.53
CA GLN A 19 1.19 -11.84 -8.21
C GLN A 19 0.62 -13.25 -8.41
N LEU A 20 -0.63 -13.48 -8.01
CA LEU A 20 -1.25 -14.79 -8.15
C LEU A 20 -1.35 -15.27 -9.61
N PRO A 21 -1.76 -14.43 -10.58
CA PRO A 21 -1.76 -14.83 -11.99
C PRO A 21 -0.38 -15.18 -12.52
N GLU A 22 0.65 -14.46 -12.11
CA GLU A 22 2.04 -14.76 -12.48
C GLU A 22 2.48 -16.15 -11.96
N VAL A 23 2.17 -16.44 -10.70
CA VAL A 23 2.48 -17.73 -10.08
C VAL A 23 1.72 -18.87 -10.78
N LEU A 24 0.42 -18.69 -11.06
CA LEU A 24 -0.39 -19.68 -11.75
C LEU A 24 0.11 -19.94 -13.17
N HIS A 25 0.51 -18.90 -13.89
CA HIS A 25 1.11 -19.04 -15.22
C HIS A 25 2.43 -19.83 -15.17
N LYS A 26 3.29 -19.56 -14.19
CA LYS A 26 4.54 -20.33 -13.98
C LYS A 26 4.31 -21.80 -13.61
N LEU A 27 3.18 -22.10 -12.99
CA LEU A 27 2.75 -23.48 -12.68
C LEU A 27 2.09 -24.18 -13.87
N GLY A 28 2.03 -23.54 -15.04
CA GLY A 28 1.45 -24.13 -16.27
C GLY A 28 -0.07 -24.06 -16.33
N MET A 29 -0.72 -23.27 -15.50
CA MET A 29 -2.17 -23.06 -15.56
C MET A 29 -2.50 -21.96 -16.58
N HIS A 30 -3.58 -22.15 -17.32
CA HIS A 30 -4.08 -21.14 -18.25
C HIS A 30 -4.60 -19.92 -17.48
N VAL A 31 -3.93 -18.77 -17.67
CA VAL A 31 -4.37 -17.48 -17.15
C VAL A 31 -4.82 -16.60 -18.31
N GLU A 32 -5.92 -15.90 -18.15
CA GLU A 32 -6.48 -15.04 -19.20
C GLU A 32 -5.51 -13.91 -19.60
N PRO A 33 -5.34 -13.60 -20.91
CA PRO A 33 -4.38 -12.60 -21.39
C PRO A 33 -4.59 -11.21 -20.77
N ALA A 34 -5.85 -10.82 -20.52
CA ALA A 34 -6.19 -9.55 -19.88
C ALA A 34 -5.66 -9.43 -18.45
N VAL A 35 -5.55 -10.54 -17.73
CA VAL A 35 -5.00 -10.59 -16.37
C VAL A 35 -3.48 -10.51 -16.40
N MET A 36 -2.85 -11.12 -17.40
CA MET A 36 -1.39 -11.03 -17.60
C MET A 36 -0.94 -9.63 -17.99
N GLU A 37 -1.78 -8.84 -18.66
CA GLU A 37 -1.49 -7.43 -18.95
C GLU A 37 -1.35 -6.60 -17.66
N ASN A 38 -2.17 -6.87 -16.64
CA ASN A 38 -2.05 -6.23 -15.33
C ASN A 38 -0.71 -6.55 -14.64
N VAL A 39 -0.19 -7.75 -14.84
CA VAL A 39 1.12 -8.18 -14.32
C VAL A 39 2.25 -7.45 -15.04
N ALA A 40 2.17 -7.30 -16.37
CA ALA A 40 3.16 -6.63 -17.20
C ALA A 40 3.21 -5.12 -16.96
N ASN A 41 2.04 -4.49 -16.73
CA ASN A 41 1.87 -3.05 -16.52
C ASN A 41 1.43 -2.72 -15.09
N GLY A 42 2.21 -3.16 -14.09
CA GLY A 42 1.88 -2.97 -12.67
C GLY A 42 1.65 -1.51 -12.27
N SER A 43 2.42 -0.57 -12.82
CA SER A 43 2.23 0.86 -12.58
C SER A 43 0.89 1.37 -13.14
N GLY A 44 0.51 0.90 -14.32
CA GLY A 44 -0.78 1.23 -14.94
C GLY A 44 -1.96 0.68 -14.12
N TYR A 45 -1.83 -0.54 -13.61
CA TYR A 45 -2.85 -1.15 -12.75
C TYR A 45 -3.02 -0.39 -11.42
N ILE A 46 -1.91 0.03 -10.79
CA ILE A 46 -1.92 0.85 -9.58
C ILE A 46 -2.62 2.19 -9.85
N ALA A 47 -2.25 2.88 -10.94
CA ALA A 47 -2.87 4.14 -11.33
C ALA A 47 -4.38 3.96 -11.59
N LYS A 48 -4.78 2.91 -12.32
CA LYS A 48 -6.19 2.58 -12.58
C LYS A 48 -6.98 2.33 -11.29
N THR A 49 -6.40 1.61 -10.33
CA THR A 49 -7.04 1.33 -9.04
C THR A 49 -7.26 2.61 -8.24
N PHE A 50 -6.29 3.52 -8.21
CA PHE A 50 -6.39 4.77 -7.46
C PHE A 50 -7.13 5.89 -8.19
N THR A 51 -7.41 5.77 -9.47
CA THR A 51 -8.32 6.68 -10.20
C THR A 51 -9.73 6.64 -9.61
N CYS A 52 -10.15 5.51 -9.02
CA CYS A 52 -11.39 5.41 -8.26
C CYS A 52 -11.30 6.14 -6.92
N PRO A 53 -12.08 7.21 -6.68
CA PRO A 53 -12.00 8.00 -5.45
C PRO A 53 -12.34 7.18 -4.20
N VAL A 54 -13.17 6.15 -4.32
CA VAL A 54 -13.54 5.26 -3.21
C VAL A 54 -12.34 4.46 -2.74
N TYR A 55 -11.60 3.84 -3.67
CA TYR A 55 -10.39 3.09 -3.30
C TYR A 55 -9.30 4.01 -2.75
N ALA A 56 -9.07 5.16 -3.38
CA ALA A 56 -8.12 6.14 -2.88
C ALA A 56 -8.44 6.58 -1.44
N ALA A 57 -9.71 6.89 -1.15
CA ALA A 57 -10.16 7.26 0.20
C ALA A 57 -9.96 6.12 1.21
N LEU A 58 -10.32 4.88 0.85
CA LEU A 58 -10.13 3.70 1.70
C LEU A 58 -8.64 3.48 2.03
N TYR A 59 -7.76 3.62 1.03
CA TYR A 59 -6.31 3.49 1.24
C TYR A 59 -5.74 4.61 2.10
N VAL A 60 -6.21 5.85 1.96
CA VAL A 60 -5.80 6.98 2.82
C VAL A 60 -6.20 6.72 4.28
N VAL A 61 -7.42 6.27 4.54
CA VAL A 61 -7.89 5.92 5.89
C VAL A 61 -7.06 4.76 6.45
N TRP A 62 -6.77 3.76 5.63
CA TRP A 62 -5.93 2.64 6.03
C TRP A 62 -4.49 3.06 6.33
N LEU A 63 -3.88 3.93 5.52
CA LEU A 63 -2.55 4.48 5.78
C LEU A 63 -2.49 5.27 7.08
N ALA A 64 -3.54 6.04 7.41
CA ALA A 64 -3.65 6.72 8.69
C ALA A 64 -3.71 5.71 9.86
N ALA A 65 -4.50 4.65 9.72
CA ALA A 65 -4.57 3.58 10.71
C ALA A 65 -3.23 2.82 10.85
N LEU A 66 -2.52 2.58 9.74
CA LEU A 66 -1.17 2.01 9.73
C LEU A 66 -0.16 2.92 10.44
N TRP A 67 -0.21 4.21 10.19
CA TRP A 67 0.66 5.17 10.87
C TRP A 67 0.48 5.11 12.39
N PHE A 68 -0.76 5.13 12.84
CA PHE A 68 -1.08 4.95 14.27
C PHE A 68 -0.59 3.61 14.82
N HIS A 69 -0.84 2.54 14.08
CA HIS A 69 -0.45 1.20 14.49
C HIS A 69 1.07 1.04 14.58
N LEU A 70 1.81 1.52 13.58
CA LEU A 70 3.27 1.41 13.54
C LEU A 70 3.94 2.30 14.57
N THR A 71 3.48 3.53 14.76
CA THR A 71 4.03 4.43 15.79
C THR A 71 3.81 3.88 17.19
N HIS A 72 2.62 3.35 17.45
CA HIS A 72 2.30 2.72 18.74
C HIS A 72 3.00 1.37 18.92
N GLY A 73 3.01 0.54 17.90
CA GLY A 73 3.65 -0.78 17.92
C GLY A 73 5.18 -0.69 18.04
N PHE A 74 5.82 0.24 17.36
CA PHE A 74 7.26 0.48 17.50
C PHE A 74 7.65 0.83 18.94
N TRP A 75 6.87 1.70 19.56
CA TRP A 75 7.03 2.06 20.95
C TRP A 75 6.92 0.86 21.90
N SER A 76 5.88 0.06 21.73
CA SER A 76 5.66 -1.15 22.53
C SER A 76 6.77 -2.18 22.33
N ALA A 77 7.23 -2.37 21.09
CA ALA A 77 8.31 -3.28 20.77
C ALA A 77 9.64 -2.87 21.42
N MET A 78 9.96 -1.58 21.48
CA MET A 78 11.18 -1.09 22.15
C MET A 78 11.15 -1.36 23.66
N GLN A 79 9.97 -1.32 24.29
CA GLN A 79 9.80 -1.67 25.70
C GLN A 79 10.02 -3.17 25.94
N THR A 80 9.46 -4.03 25.09
CA THR A 80 9.58 -5.48 25.22
C THR A 80 11.01 -5.98 24.96
N LEU A 81 11.76 -5.30 24.08
CA LEU A 81 13.17 -5.59 23.82
C LEU A 81 14.11 -5.11 24.94
N GLY A 82 13.59 -4.47 25.98
CA GLY A 82 14.38 -4.02 27.12
C GLY A 82 15.26 -2.79 26.86
N ILE A 83 15.08 -2.12 25.71
CA ILE A 83 15.79 -0.87 25.37
C ILE A 83 15.12 0.30 26.13
N ASN A 84 15.04 0.19 27.43
CA ASN A 84 14.34 1.12 28.32
C ASN A 84 15.31 2.08 29.06
N ASN A 85 16.41 2.44 28.43
CA ASN A 85 17.34 3.43 28.98
C ASN A 85 16.72 4.83 28.83
N LYS A 86 16.51 5.55 29.96
CA LYS A 86 15.82 6.85 30.01
C LYS A 86 16.35 7.90 29.02
N VAL A 87 17.65 7.87 28.71
CA VAL A 87 18.27 8.84 27.78
C VAL A 87 18.05 8.44 26.32
N TRP A 88 18.21 7.18 25.99
CA TRP A 88 18.09 6.70 24.61
C TRP A 88 16.66 6.49 24.16
N PHE A 89 15.76 6.21 25.07
CA PHE A 89 14.37 5.94 24.79
C PHE A 89 13.63 7.09 24.08
N CYS A 90 13.82 8.34 24.54
CA CYS A 90 13.24 9.50 23.88
C CYS A 90 13.80 9.70 22.47
N ARG A 91 15.10 9.43 22.27
CA ARG A 91 15.74 9.55 20.95
C ARG A 91 15.23 8.51 19.98
N TRP A 92 15.14 7.24 20.40
CA TRP A 92 14.60 6.15 19.57
C TRP A 92 13.14 6.37 19.20
N LYS A 93 12.34 6.91 20.13
CA LYS A 93 10.95 7.28 19.84
C LYS A 93 10.86 8.36 18.75
N ALA A 94 11.66 9.38 18.84
CA ALA A 94 11.68 10.44 17.84
C ALA A 94 12.13 9.91 16.47
N ILE A 95 13.22 9.13 16.42
CA ILE A 95 13.72 8.51 15.20
C ILE A 95 12.66 7.58 14.59
N GLY A 96 12.05 6.70 15.37
CA GLY A 96 11.01 5.78 14.91
C GLY A 96 9.80 6.51 14.32
N ASN A 97 9.32 7.56 15.00
CA ASN A 97 8.22 8.37 14.49
C ASN A 97 8.58 9.06 13.15
N VAL A 98 9.77 9.60 13.02
CA VAL A 98 10.23 10.23 11.77
C VAL A 98 10.29 9.20 10.65
N VAL A 99 10.91 8.05 10.89
CA VAL A 99 11.04 6.97 9.89
C VAL A 99 9.67 6.46 9.45
N VAL A 100 8.78 6.14 10.40
CA VAL A 100 7.43 5.67 10.09
C VAL A 100 6.66 6.73 9.29
N THR A 101 6.75 8.00 9.70
CA THR A 101 6.08 9.10 9.00
C THR A 101 6.59 9.26 7.56
N LEU A 102 7.89 9.19 7.34
CA LEU A 102 8.47 9.26 5.99
C LEU A 102 8.01 8.09 5.11
N ILE A 103 7.95 6.88 5.64
CA ILE A 103 7.45 5.71 4.91
C ILE A 103 5.97 5.90 4.53
N ILE A 104 5.13 6.30 5.47
CA ILE A 104 3.70 6.53 5.21
C ILE A 104 3.48 7.68 4.22
N LEU A 105 4.25 8.75 4.30
CA LEU A 105 4.21 9.84 3.32
C LEU A 105 4.62 9.36 1.92
N GLY A 106 5.59 8.46 1.82
CA GLY A 106 5.95 7.82 0.55
C GLY A 106 4.79 7.04 -0.06
N PHE A 107 4.10 6.21 0.73
CA PHE A 107 2.91 5.49 0.27
C PHE A 107 1.75 6.44 -0.06
N LEU A 108 1.54 7.48 0.73
CA LEU A 108 0.53 8.49 0.44
C LEU A 108 0.82 9.20 -0.89
N ALA A 109 2.08 9.51 -1.18
CA ALA A 109 2.49 10.10 -2.45
C ALA A 109 2.15 9.18 -3.64
N VAL A 110 2.31 7.86 -3.49
CA VAL A 110 1.91 6.89 -4.52
C VAL A 110 0.40 6.90 -4.75
N VAL A 111 -0.40 6.93 -3.68
CA VAL A 111 -1.88 7.01 -3.79
C VAL A 111 -2.29 8.29 -4.48
N VAL A 112 -1.71 9.43 -4.11
CA VAL A 112 -1.99 10.74 -4.70
C VAL A 112 -1.55 10.78 -6.17
N ALA A 113 -0.35 10.29 -6.48
CA ALA A 113 0.14 10.22 -7.86
C ALA A 113 -0.76 9.33 -8.73
N GLY A 114 -1.23 8.21 -8.21
CA GLY A 114 -2.20 7.34 -8.88
C GLY A 114 -3.54 8.03 -9.10
N PHE A 115 -4.04 8.76 -8.11
CA PHE A 115 -5.29 9.51 -8.20
C PHE A 115 -5.24 10.62 -9.26
N PHE A 116 -4.14 11.35 -9.37
CA PHE A 116 -3.95 12.40 -10.38
C PHE A 116 -3.44 11.88 -11.72
N GLY A 117 -3.25 10.56 -11.88
CA GLY A 117 -2.72 9.97 -13.12
C GLY A 117 -1.24 10.31 -13.39
N LEU A 118 -0.50 10.82 -12.41
CA LEU A 118 0.90 11.23 -12.55
C LEU A 118 1.86 10.03 -12.71
N GLY A 119 1.40 8.82 -12.44
CA GLY A 119 2.21 7.61 -12.51
C GLY A 119 2.23 6.92 -13.87
N ALA A 120 1.42 7.36 -14.82
CA ALA A 120 1.38 6.86 -16.17
C ALA A 120 1.70 8.00 -17.14
N LEU A 121 2.90 8.01 -17.71
CA LEU A 121 3.19 8.71 -18.94
C LEU A 121 2.40 8.06 -20.08
N GLY A 122 1.14 8.30 -20.14
CA GLY A 122 0.23 7.80 -21.15
C GLY A 122 -1.20 8.11 -20.72
N THR A 123 -1.90 8.83 -21.54
CA THR A 123 -3.31 9.18 -21.43
C THR A 123 -4.14 8.00 -20.94
N ILE A 124 -4.38 7.93 -19.63
CA ILE A 124 -5.44 7.08 -19.13
C ILE A 124 -6.71 7.86 -19.38
N GLU A 125 -7.36 7.56 -20.49
CA GLU A 125 -8.76 7.89 -20.66
C GLU A 125 -9.48 7.34 -19.42
N CYS A 126 -10.06 8.24 -18.65
CA CYS A 126 -11.00 7.90 -17.60
C CYS A 126 -12.25 7.30 -18.26
N ALA A 127 -12.13 6.06 -18.75
CA ALA A 127 -13.27 5.27 -19.11
C ALA A 127 -13.96 4.87 -17.81
N GLY A 128 -15.04 5.58 -17.50
CA GLY A 128 -15.86 5.40 -16.32
C GLY A 128 -16.23 3.95 -16.08
N ALA A 129 -15.66 3.37 -15.07
CA ALA A 129 -16.18 2.15 -14.45
C ALA A 129 -15.57 2.00 -13.05
N CYS A 130 -15.99 2.87 -12.15
CA CYS A 130 -16.04 2.54 -10.74
C CYS A 130 -17.43 1.94 -10.41
N CYS A 131 -17.83 0.92 -11.14
CA CYS A 131 -19.01 0.13 -10.84
C CYS A 131 -18.63 -1.33 -10.78
#